data_81ebbec238befc43d01418bdd0b324f3
#
_entry.id   81ebbec238befc43d01418bdd0b324f3
#
_cell.length_a   1.000
_cell.length_b   1.000
_cell.length_c   1.000
_cell.angle_alpha   90.00
_cell.angle_beta   90.00
_cell.angle_gamma   90.00
#
_symmetry.space_group_name_H-M   'P 1'
#
loop_
_entity.id
_entity.type
_entity.pdbx_description
1 polymer ?
#
loop_
_entity_poly.entity_id
_entity_poly.type
_entity_poly.pdbx_seq_one_letter_code
_entity_poly.pdbx_strand_id
1 'polypeptide(L)'
;VALPEWVRGRGLAIFLTVYFGAVTLGSAVWGKIASLEGVPTALYISAAGALLGMVSTWSWKLQTGAARDLTPALHWLKPCFKYSVENDQGPVLVIVEYSIDTKDREPFLALIGEIGSERRRDGAYAWHVFEDPVTVGRIVETCLIESVLEFEYSRIRVTKADRLIEEEADRFLKEPLKVTFLVGAKRARHGWRRLHSA
;
A
#
# COMPACT_ATOMS: atom_id res chain seq x y z
N VAL A 1 -8.77 -14.47 4.69
CA VAL A 1 -8.99 -13.07 5.09
C VAL A 1 -8.40 -12.19 4.02
N ALA A 2 -9.19 -11.26 3.47
CA ALA A 2 -8.82 -10.44 2.30
C ALA A 2 -7.87 -9.26 2.63
N LEU A 3 -7.36 -9.19 3.85
CA LEU A 3 -6.51 -8.07 4.29
C LEU A 3 -5.18 -8.59 4.85
N PRO A 4 -4.05 -7.91 4.53
CA PRO A 4 -2.76 -8.15 5.15
C PRO A 4 -2.83 -8.02 6.68
N GLU A 5 -1.96 -8.73 7.40
CA GLU A 5 -2.02 -8.79 8.88
C GLU A 5 -1.90 -7.42 9.54
N TRP A 6 -1.06 -6.54 9.00
CA TRP A 6 -0.79 -5.21 9.55
C TRP A 6 -1.96 -4.21 9.44
N VAL A 7 -2.95 -4.43 8.54
CA VAL A 7 -4.18 -3.60 8.42
C VAL A 7 -5.42 -4.29 8.97
N ARG A 8 -5.32 -5.55 9.38
CA ARG A 8 -6.45 -6.38 9.81
C ARG A 8 -7.24 -5.75 10.95
N GLY A 9 -6.54 -5.18 11.95
CA GLY A 9 -7.17 -4.50 13.07
C GLY A 9 -7.97 -3.25 12.66
N ARG A 10 -7.40 -2.42 11.76
CA ARG A 10 -8.09 -1.23 11.24
C ARG A 10 -9.30 -1.61 10.38
N GLY A 11 -9.15 -2.62 9.53
CA GLY A 11 -10.25 -3.13 8.71
C GLY A 11 -11.39 -3.68 9.55
N LEU A 12 -11.09 -4.42 10.62
CA LEU A 12 -12.07 -4.93 11.56
C LEU A 12 -12.78 -3.80 12.31
N ALA A 13 -12.05 -2.78 12.76
CA ALA A 13 -12.64 -1.62 13.44
C ALA A 13 -13.63 -0.88 12.54
N ILE A 14 -13.28 -0.62 11.29
CA ILE A 14 -14.17 0.02 10.30
C ILE A 14 -15.41 -0.86 10.07
N PHE A 15 -15.22 -2.16 9.86
CA PHE A 15 -16.32 -3.10 9.66
C PHE A 15 -17.29 -3.08 10.85
N LEU A 16 -16.79 -3.18 12.07
CA LEU A 16 -17.63 -3.15 13.28
C LEU A 16 -18.36 -1.83 13.45
N THR A 17 -17.70 -0.70 13.16
CA THR A 17 -18.34 0.63 13.23
C THR A 17 -19.52 0.72 12.26
N VAL A 18 -19.31 0.31 11.00
CA VAL A 18 -20.36 0.31 9.98
C VAL A 18 -21.49 -0.67 10.36
N TYR A 19 -21.12 -1.88 10.81
CA TYR A 19 -22.08 -2.90 11.21
C TYR A 19 -22.98 -2.44 12.36
N PHE A 20 -22.39 -2.00 13.46
CA PHE A 20 -23.17 -1.54 14.62
C PHE A 20 -23.93 -0.24 14.33
N GLY A 21 -23.37 0.67 13.52
CA GLY A 21 -24.05 1.85 13.03
C GLY A 21 -25.30 1.49 12.22
N ALA A 22 -25.19 0.56 11.30
CA ALA A 22 -26.33 0.08 10.50
C ALA A 22 -27.39 -0.63 11.36
N VAL A 23 -26.98 -1.46 12.33
CA VAL A 23 -27.90 -2.13 13.27
C VAL A 23 -28.65 -1.10 14.11
N THR A 24 -27.96 -0.09 14.65
CA THR A 24 -28.58 0.95 15.49
C THR A 24 -29.60 1.78 14.70
N LEU A 25 -29.19 2.28 13.53
CA LEU A 25 -30.10 3.05 12.66
C LEU A 25 -31.27 2.19 12.16
N GLY A 26 -30.97 0.95 11.76
CA GLY A 26 -32.00 0.00 11.35
C GLY A 26 -33.01 -0.26 12.45
N SER A 27 -32.57 -0.49 13.69
CA SER A 27 -33.48 -0.71 14.84
C SER A 27 -34.38 0.48 15.11
N ALA A 28 -33.84 1.71 15.01
CA ALA A 28 -34.63 2.92 15.16
C ALA A 28 -35.72 3.07 14.07
N VAL A 29 -35.37 2.81 12.82
CA VAL A 29 -36.27 2.88 11.66
C VAL A 29 -37.37 1.82 11.80
N TRP A 30 -36.99 0.56 12.03
CA TRP A 30 -37.95 -0.55 12.16
C TRP A 30 -38.82 -0.41 13.40
N GLY A 31 -38.27 0.07 14.51
CA GLY A 31 -39.03 0.38 15.71
C GLY A 31 -40.13 1.45 15.46
N LYS A 32 -39.76 2.50 14.67
CA LYS A 32 -40.72 3.54 14.28
C LYS A 32 -41.85 2.99 13.38
N ILE A 33 -41.49 2.19 12.36
CA ILE A 33 -42.45 1.56 11.45
C ILE A 33 -43.39 0.64 12.25
N ALA A 34 -42.86 -0.20 13.15
CA ALA A 34 -43.65 -1.12 13.95
C ALA A 34 -44.61 -0.38 14.91
N SER A 35 -44.21 0.80 15.43
CA SER A 35 -45.06 1.61 16.29
C SER A 35 -46.22 2.32 15.56
N LEU A 36 -46.03 2.62 14.25
CA LEU A 36 -47.05 3.31 13.44
C LEU A 36 -48.00 2.33 12.73
N GLU A 37 -47.46 1.28 12.13
CA GLU A 37 -48.18 0.37 11.22
C GLU A 37 -48.38 -1.03 11.80
N GLY A 38 -47.87 -1.26 12.99
CA GLY A 38 -47.91 -2.56 13.67
C GLY A 38 -46.77 -3.50 13.26
N VAL A 39 -46.50 -4.45 14.15
CA VAL A 39 -45.40 -5.42 14.00
C VAL A 39 -45.52 -6.30 12.75
N PRO A 40 -46.71 -6.83 12.37
CA PRO A 40 -46.81 -7.66 11.17
C PRO A 40 -46.45 -6.91 9.89
N THR A 41 -46.87 -5.65 9.75
CA THR A 41 -46.56 -4.81 8.58
C THR A 41 -45.06 -4.52 8.49
N ALA A 42 -44.41 -4.20 9.61
CA ALA A 42 -42.96 -4.00 9.67
C ALA A 42 -42.18 -5.24 9.20
N LEU A 43 -42.64 -6.45 9.59
CA LEU A 43 -42.04 -7.71 9.16
C LEU A 43 -42.17 -7.95 7.65
N TYR A 44 -43.36 -7.68 7.08
CA TYR A 44 -43.55 -7.82 5.62
C TYR A 44 -42.69 -6.83 4.83
N ILE A 45 -42.58 -5.57 5.26
CA ILE A 45 -41.74 -4.56 4.63
C ILE A 45 -40.26 -4.96 4.74
N SER A 46 -39.81 -5.47 5.90
CA SER A 46 -38.42 -5.91 6.07
C SER A 46 -38.11 -7.10 5.21
N ALA A 47 -38.99 -8.07 5.06
CA ALA A 47 -38.84 -9.23 4.18
C ALA A 47 -38.73 -8.79 2.70
N ALA A 48 -39.58 -7.88 2.25
CA ALA A 48 -39.51 -7.31 0.91
C ALA A 48 -38.19 -6.54 0.68
N GLY A 49 -37.74 -5.76 1.65
CA GLY A 49 -36.47 -5.06 1.62
C GLY A 49 -35.26 -6.02 1.52
N ALA A 50 -35.30 -7.12 2.25
CA ALA A 50 -34.25 -8.15 2.19
C ALA A 50 -34.18 -8.81 0.81
N LEU A 51 -35.31 -9.12 0.21
CA LEU A 51 -35.40 -9.68 -1.16
C LEU A 51 -34.84 -8.69 -2.20
N LEU A 52 -35.20 -7.41 -2.10
CA LEU A 52 -34.63 -6.38 -2.98
C LEU A 52 -33.13 -6.22 -2.81
N GLY A 53 -32.65 -6.26 -1.56
CA GLY A 53 -31.22 -6.26 -1.25
C GLY A 53 -30.48 -7.44 -1.86
N MET A 54 -31.06 -8.64 -1.77
CA MET A 54 -30.46 -9.84 -2.37
C MET A 54 -30.37 -9.74 -3.90
N VAL A 55 -31.41 -9.24 -4.56
CA VAL A 55 -31.45 -9.06 -6.02
C VAL A 55 -30.43 -7.99 -6.45
N SER A 56 -30.35 -6.86 -5.74
CA SER A 56 -29.45 -5.76 -6.07
C SER A 56 -27.97 -6.11 -5.87
N THR A 57 -27.65 -6.98 -4.92
CA THR A 57 -26.27 -7.44 -4.64
C THR A 57 -25.85 -8.67 -5.43
N TRP A 58 -26.77 -9.31 -6.15
CA TRP A 58 -26.51 -10.55 -6.91
C TRP A 58 -25.37 -10.43 -7.91
N SER A 59 -25.23 -9.26 -8.53
CA SER A 59 -24.16 -8.98 -9.51
C SER A 59 -22.80 -8.66 -8.87
N TRP A 60 -22.76 -8.41 -7.56
CA TRP A 60 -21.54 -8.04 -6.86
C TRP A 60 -20.81 -9.27 -6.37
N LYS A 61 -19.81 -9.69 -7.13
CA LYS A 61 -18.92 -10.77 -6.70
C LYS A 61 -17.96 -10.24 -5.66
N LEU A 62 -18.05 -10.74 -4.43
CA LEU A 62 -17.01 -10.53 -3.43
C LEU A 62 -15.70 -11.14 -3.95
N GLN A 63 -14.67 -10.31 -4.06
CA GLN A 63 -13.32 -10.81 -4.30
C GLN A 63 -12.89 -11.59 -3.06
N THR A 64 -12.99 -12.91 -3.12
CA THR A 64 -12.43 -13.76 -2.08
C THR A 64 -10.92 -13.61 -2.12
N GLY A 65 -10.32 -13.27 -0.95
CA GLY A 65 -8.87 -13.07 -0.81
C GLY A 65 -8.00 -14.29 -1.18
N ALA A 66 -8.62 -15.39 -1.63
CA ALA A 66 -7.95 -16.54 -2.25
C ALA A 66 -7.31 -16.21 -3.61
N ALA A 67 -7.67 -15.07 -4.24
CA ALA A 67 -7.11 -14.66 -5.52
C ALA A 67 -5.73 -14.00 -5.41
N ARG A 68 -5.34 -13.51 -4.22
CA ARG A 68 -4.03 -12.90 -3.96
C ARG A 68 -3.41 -13.48 -2.70
N ASP A 69 -2.22 -14.04 -2.83
CA ASP A 69 -1.45 -14.51 -1.67
C ASP A 69 -0.83 -13.30 -0.95
N LEU A 70 -1.48 -12.89 0.14
CA LEU A 70 -1.06 -11.75 0.97
C LEU A 70 -0.08 -12.14 2.09
N THR A 71 0.52 -13.32 2.02
CA THR A 71 1.59 -13.67 2.96
C THR A 71 2.84 -12.83 2.68
N PRO A 72 3.60 -12.42 3.72
CA PRO A 72 4.84 -11.67 3.53
C PRO A 72 5.82 -12.42 2.63
N ALA A 73 6.36 -11.74 1.61
CA ALA A 73 7.31 -12.34 0.67
C ALA A 73 8.74 -12.40 1.20
N LEU A 74 9.13 -11.47 2.08
CA LEU A 74 10.46 -11.34 2.72
C LEU A 74 11.65 -11.42 1.72
N HIS A 75 11.43 -11.11 0.45
CA HIS A 75 12.44 -11.27 -0.60
C HIS A 75 13.34 -10.04 -0.77
N TRP A 76 12.94 -8.90 -0.22
CA TRP A 76 13.77 -7.69 -0.28
C TRP A 76 15.08 -7.91 0.47
N LEU A 77 16.18 -7.67 -0.22
CA LEU A 77 17.52 -7.78 0.34
C LEU A 77 17.65 -6.92 1.60
N LYS A 78 18.07 -7.55 2.69
CA LYS A 78 18.45 -6.79 3.88
C LYS A 78 19.77 -6.07 3.59
N PRO A 79 19.80 -4.74 3.58
CA PRO A 79 21.04 -4.02 3.37
C PRO A 79 22.01 -4.35 4.50
N CYS A 80 23.21 -4.80 4.14
CA CYS A 80 24.30 -4.98 5.10
C CYS A 80 24.90 -3.62 5.42
N PHE A 81 24.40 -2.97 6.47
CA PHE A 81 25.01 -1.75 6.96
C PHE A 81 26.39 -2.05 7.53
N LYS A 82 27.43 -1.40 7.02
CA LYS A 82 28.81 -1.54 7.49
C LYS A 82 29.08 -0.81 8.82
N TYR A 83 28.14 0.01 9.26
CA TYR A 83 28.20 0.76 10.52
C TYR A 83 26.85 0.69 11.23
N SER A 84 26.84 0.97 12.53
CA SER A 84 25.61 1.01 13.30
C SER A 84 24.75 2.21 12.87
N VAL A 85 23.58 1.92 12.31
CA VAL A 85 22.57 2.92 11.95
C VAL A 85 21.49 2.86 13.02
N GLU A 86 21.12 4.02 13.57
CA GLU A 86 20.03 4.08 14.56
C GLU A 86 18.68 3.88 13.86
N ASN A 87 17.74 3.22 14.54
CA ASN A 87 16.43 2.89 13.99
C ASN A 87 15.61 4.12 13.58
N ASP A 88 15.78 5.24 14.26
CA ASP A 88 15.12 6.52 13.96
C ASP A 88 15.86 7.39 12.93
N GLN A 89 17.03 6.93 12.46
CA GLN A 89 17.80 7.64 11.44
C GLN A 89 17.07 7.60 10.10
N GLY A 90 16.94 8.74 9.45
CA GLY A 90 16.28 8.89 8.17
C GLY A 90 16.51 10.27 7.55
N PRO A 91 15.91 10.53 6.39
CA PRO A 91 15.16 9.59 5.55
C PRO A 91 16.04 8.50 4.93
N VAL A 92 15.42 7.38 4.57
CA VAL A 92 16.06 6.33 3.77
C VAL A 92 15.66 6.53 2.32
N LEU A 93 16.63 6.66 1.43
CA LEU A 93 16.43 6.71 -0.01
C LEU A 93 16.84 5.38 -0.61
N VAL A 94 15.89 4.69 -1.22
CA VAL A 94 16.12 3.50 -2.03
C VAL A 94 16.11 3.92 -3.49
N ILE A 95 17.16 3.56 -4.21
CA ILE A 95 17.29 3.80 -5.65
C ILE A 95 17.38 2.44 -6.32
N VAL A 96 16.48 2.19 -7.27
CA VAL A 96 16.49 0.99 -8.10
C VAL A 96 16.73 1.39 -9.55
N GLU A 97 17.78 0.84 -10.15
CA GLU A 97 18.14 1.11 -11.53
C GLU A 97 17.78 -0.09 -12.40
N TYR A 98 17.01 0.17 -13.44
CA TYR A 98 16.55 -0.81 -14.43
C TYR A 98 17.19 -0.52 -15.79
N SER A 99 17.56 -1.58 -16.50
CA SER A 99 18.03 -1.51 -17.89
C SER A 99 17.09 -2.32 -18.76
N ILE A 100 16.35 -1.65 -19.67
CA ILE A 100 15.33 -2.28 -20.51
C ILE A 100 15.55 -1.99 -22.00
N ASP A 101 14.88 -2.72 -22.87
CA ASP A 101 14.76 -2.36 -24.27
C ASP A 101 13.81 -1.20 -24.48
N THR A 102 14.16 -0.29 -25.38
CA THR A 102 13.34 0.89 -25.71
C THR A 102 11.94 0.48 -26.23
N LYS A 103 11.84 -0.64 -26.91
CA LYS A 103 10.55 -1.17 -27.40
C LYS A 103 9.58 -1.55 -26.29
N ASP A 104 10.12 -1.92 -25.11
CA ASP A 104 9.35 -2.40 -23.96
C ASP A 104 9.05 -1.29 -22.94
N ARG A 105 9.39 -0.03 -23.29
CA ARG A 105 9.25 1.14 -22.41
C ARG A 105 7.82 1.31 -21.86
N GLU A 106 6.82 1.33 -22.72
CA GLU A 106 5.42 1.59 -22.30
C GLU A 106 4.87 0.49 -21.38
N PRO A 107 4.96 -0.82 -21.73
CA PRO A 107 4.50 -1.86 -20.83
C PRO A 107 5.29 -1.90 -19.51
N PHE A 108 6.59 -1.62 -19.54
CA PHE A 108 7.39 -1.55 -18.33
C PHE A 108 6.99 -0.39 -17.42
N LEU A 109 6.75 0.82 -17.95
CA LEU A 109 6.31 1.96 -17.16
C LEU A 109 4.92 1.75 -16.54
N ALA A 110 4.03 1.01 -17.19
CA ALA A 110 2.75 0.63 -16.61
C ALA A 110 2.93 -0.24 -15.36
N LEU A 111 3.79 -1.28 -15.43
CA LEU A 111 4.11 -2.15 -14.28
C LEU A 111 4.82 -1.38 -13.16
N ILE A 112 5.77 -0.52 -13.48
CA ILE A 112 6.44 0.32 -12.47
C ILE A 112 5.44 1.26 -11.79
N GLY A 113 4.41 1.73 -12.47
CA GLY A 113 3.33 2.51 -11.86
C GLY A 113 2.53 1.70 -10.81
N GLU A 114 2.29 0.41 -11.05
CA GLU A 114 1.68 -0.49 -10.08
C GLU A 114 2.60 -0.70 -8.87
N ILE A 115 3.87 -1.03 -9.11
CA ILE A 115 4.91 -1.14 -8.06
C ILE A 115 4.97 0.14 -7.23
N GLY A 116 4.92 1.32 -7.85
CA GLY A 116 4.93 2.59 -7.14
C GLY A 116 3.73 2.79 -6.21
N SER A 117 2.57 2.26 -6.58
CA SER A 117 1.38 2.26 -5.73
C SER A 117 1.57 1.37 -4.50
N GLU A 118 2.23 0.23 -4.67
CA GLU A 118 2.59 -0.69 -3.58
C GLU A 118 3.64 -0.06 -2.65
N ARG A 119 4.69 0.58 -3.19
CA ARG A 119 5.71 1.29 -2.39
C ARG A 119 5.09 2.34 -1.46
N ARG A 120 4.14 3.14 -1.99
CA ARG A 120 3.42 4.15 -1.18
C ARG A 120 2.56 3.51 -0.11
N ARG A 121 1.84 2.43 -0.43
CA ARG A 121 1.05 1.65 0.53
C ARG A 121 1.92 1.12 1.66
N ASP A 122 3.14 0.68 1.34
CA ASP A 122 4.03 0.01 2.28
C ASP A 122 4.89 0.98 3.12
N GLY A 123 4.75 2.30 2.89
CA GLY A 123 5.34 3.31 3.75
C GLY A 123 6.23 4.35 3.07
N ALA A 124 6.34 4.32 1.74
CA ALA A 124 7.05 5.36 1.02
C ALA A 124 6.24 6.67 1.01
N TYR A 125 6.76 7.73 1.58
CA TYR A 125 6.13 9.05 1.56
C TYR A 125 6.40 9.82 0.26
N ALA A 126 7.45 9.46 -0.48
CA ALA A 126 7.71 9.97 -1.82
C ALA A 126 8.24 8.85 -2.72
N TRP A 127 7.76 8.81 -3.94
CA TRP A 127 8.13 7.84 -4.96
C TRP A 127 8.13 8.52 -6.33
N HIS A 128 9.20 8.30 -7.10
CA HIS A 128 9.36 8.88 -8.43
C HIS A 128 10.09 7.91 -9.35
N VAL A 129 9.83 8.04 -10.64
CA VAL A 129 10.53 7.35 -11.72
C VAL A 129 11.16 8.38 -12.63
N PHE A 130 12.40 8.14 -13.01
CA PHE A 130 13.18 8.98 -13.90
C PHE A 130 13.71 8.15 -15.06
N GLU A 131 13.79 8.76 -16.23
CA GLU A 131 14.45 8.19 -17.39
C GLU A 131 15.78 8.93 -17.60
N ASP A 132 16.83 8.18 -17.93
CA ASP A 132 18.12 8.77 -18.24
C ASP A 132 18.13 9.23 -19.71
N PRO A 133 18.20 10.54 -20.00
CA PRO A 133 18.20 11.03 -21.37
C PRO A 133 19.51 10.75 -22.12
N VAL A 134 20.57 10.37 -21.41
CA VAL A 134 21.88 10.05 -22.00
C VAL A 134 22.00 8.56 -22.29
N THR A 135 21.53 7.73 -21.35
CA THR A 135 21.58 6.27 -21.47
C THR A 135 20.20 5.74 -21.77
N VAL A 136 19.90 5.56 -23.04
CA VAL A 136 18.58 5.11 -23.51
C VAL A 136 18.26 3.72 -22.94
N GLY A 137 17.06 3.59 -22.36
CA GLY A 137 16.60 2.36 -21.73
C GLY A 137 17.00 2.21 -20.25
N ARG A 138 17.73 3.19 -19.68
CA ARG A 138 17.97 3.25 -18.24
C ARG A 138 16.84 3.99 -17.55
N ILE A 139 16.19 3.29 -16.63
CA ILE A 139 15.09 3.84 -15.79
C ILE A 139 15.54 3.77 -14.34
N VAL A 140 15.24 4.80 -13.57
CA VAL A 140 15.63 4.92 -12.17
C VAL A 140 14.37 5.17 -11.33
N GLU A 141 14.05 4.23 -10.48
CA GLU A 141 13.03 4.36 -9.45
C GLU A 141 13.68 4.92 -8.18
N THR A 142 13.03 5.87 -7.53
CA THR A 142 13.45 6.39 -6.22
C THR A 142 12.29 6.29 -5.24
N CYS A 143 12.58 5.80 -4.04
CA CYS A 143 11.64 5.62 -2.97
C CYS A 143 12.20 6.23 -1.68
N LEU A 144 11.48 7.16 -1.08
CA LEU A 144 11.85 7.79 0.19
C LEU A 144 10.98 7.26 1.31
N ILE A 145 11.63 6.77 2.37
CA ILE A 145 11.01 6.20 3.56
C ILE A 145 11.49 7.00 4.79
N GLU A 146 10.63 7.20 5.76
CA GLU A 146 10.85 8.14 6.85
C GLU A 146 12.08 7.80 7.72
N SER A 147 12.28 6.51 8.01
CA SER A 147 13.38 6.05 8.85
C SER A 147 13.83 4.63 8.51
N VAL A 148 14.96 4.22 9.08
CA VAL A 148 15.45 2.83 8.95
C VAL A 148 14.46 1.83 9.55
N LEU A 149 13.81 2.18 10.66
CA LEU A 149 12.79 1.34 11.29
C LEU A 149 11.58 1.15 10.36
N GLU A 150 11.09 2.24 9.74
CA GLU A 150 9.97 2.16 8.80
C GLU A 150 10.34 1.37 7.55
N PHE A 151 11.59 1.47 7.08
CA PHE A 151 12.11 0.64 6.01
C PHE A 151 12.10 -0.86 6.37
N GLU A 152 12.48 -1.24 7.59
CA GLU A 152 12.38 -2.64 8.04
C GLU A 152 10.92 -3.12 8.09
N TYR A 153 9.99 -2.26 8.52
CA TYR A 153 8.56 -2.57 8.50
C TYR A 153 7.99 -2.66 7.08
N SER A 154 8.42 -1.80 6.15
CA SER A 154 7.97 -1.85 4.76
C SER A 154 8.29 -3.20 4.11
N ARG A 155 9.47 -3.77 4.39
CA ARG A 155 9.89 -5.09 3.90
C ARG A 155 8.97 -6.24 4.34
N ILE A 156 8.38 -6.14 5.53
CA ILE A 156 7.46 -7.15 6.06
C ILE A 156 6.06 -7.00 5.44
N ARG A 157 5.73 -5.80 4.96
CA ARG A 157 4.43 -5.49 4.32
C ARG A 157 4.32 -6.02 2.89
N VAL A 158 5.45 -6.17 2.19
CA VAL A 158 5.46 -6.72 0.82
C VAL A 158 4.91 -8.14 0.82
N THR A 159 3.91 -8.38 -0.01
CA THR A 159 3.22 -9.67 -0.10
C THR A 159 3.73 -10.50 -1.28
N LYS A 160 3.40 -11.79 -1.31
CA LYS A 160 3.72 -12.63 -2.48
C LYS A 160 3.00 -12.19 -3.75
N ALA A 161 1.82 -11.56 -3.62
CA ALA A 161 1.13 -10.98 -4.77
C ALA A 161 1.91 -9.81 -5.38
N ASP A 162 2.51 -8.95 -4.53
CA ASP A 162 3.35 -7.85 -4.96
C ASP A 162 4.62 -8.36 -5.67
N ARG A 163 5.21 -9.43 -5.14
CA ARG A 163 6.36 -10.09 -5.76
C ARG A 163 6.09 -10.58 -7.18
N LEU A 164 4.89 -11.05 -7.49
CA LEU A 164 4.55 -11.48 -8.85
C LEU A 164 4.62 -10.32 -9.85
N ILE A 165 4.26 -9.11 -9.45
CA ILE A 165 4.36 -7.91 -10.28
C ILE A 165 5.83 -7.53 -10.49
N GLU A 166 6.65 -7.62 -9.45
CA GLU A 166 8.09 -7.40 -9.54
C GLU A 166 8.75 -8.45 -10.47
N GLU A 167 8.40 -9.73 -10.33
CA GLU A 167 8.90 -10.81 -11.20
C GLU A 167 8.46 -10.63 -12.67
N GLU A 168 7.30 -10.02 -12.91
CA GLU A 168 6.87 -9.67 -14.26
C GLU A 168 7.70 -8.50 -14.82
N ALA A 169 7.99 -7.48 -14.01
CA ALA A 169 8.87 -6.37 -14.39
C ALA A 169 10.31 -6.85 -14.66
N ASP A 170 10.80 -7.82 -13.90
CA ASP A 170 12.14 -8.39 -14.08
C ASP A 170 12.33 -9.05 -15.45
N ARG A 171 11.25 -9.53 -16.11
CA ARG A 171 11.32 -10.13 -17.45
C ARG A 171 11.73 -9.13 -18.55
N PHE A 172 11.57 -7.84 -18.31
CA PHE A 172 11.97 -6.79 -19.24
C PHE A 172 13.43 -6.38 -19.09
N LEU A 173 14.11 -6.85 -18.06
CA LEU A 173 15.47 -6.44 -17.74
C LEU A 173 16.51 -7.07 -18.68
N LYS A 174 17.43 -6.27 -19.16
CA LYS A 174 18.63 -6.71 -19.88
C LYS A 174 19.76 -7.12 -18.95
N GLU A 175 19.82 -6.46 -17.81
CA GLU A 175 20.84 -6.66 -16.78
C GLU A 175 20.17 -6.80 -15.41
N PRO A 176 20.80 -7.49 -14.46
CA PRO A 176 20.29 -7.56 -13.09
C PRO A 176 20.08 -6.14 -12.53
N LEU A 177 18.95 -5.94 -11.87
CA LEU A 177 18.66 -4.64 -11.25
C LEU A 177 19.70 -4.28 -10.19
N LYS A 178 20.02 -3.00 -10.15
CA LYS A 178 20.94 -2.45 -9.17
C LYS A 178 20.17 -1.66 -8.12
N VAL A 179 20.31 -2.07 -6.87
CA VAL A 179 19.66 -1.42 -5.74
C VAL A 179 20.69 -0.71 -4.88
N THR A 180 20.45 0.57 -4.62
CA THR A 180 21.30 1.41 -3.76
C THR A 180 20.48 1.94 -2.61
N PHE A 181 21.02 1.80 -1.40
CA PHE A 181 20.41 2.31 -0.17
C PHE A 181 21.25 3.46 0.38
N LEU A 182 20.61 4.59 0.62
CA LEU A 182 21.23 5.77 1.22
C LEU A 182 20.41 6.18 2.44
N VAL A 183 21.09 6.45 3.54
CA VAL A 183 20.45 6.93 4.77
C VAL A 183 20.85 8.38 4.97
N GLY A 184 19.89 9.22 5.31
CA GLY A 184 20.10 10.64 5.54
C GLY A 184 21.24 10.88 6.54
N ALA A 185 22.20 11.71 6.18
CA ALA A 185 23.33 12.03 7.03
C ALA A 185 22.85 12.75 8.28
N LYS A 186 23.28 12.31 9.47
CA LYS A 186 23.07 13.08 10.70
C LYS A 186 23.71 14.45 10.50
N ARG A 187 22.91 15.52 10.53
CA ARG A 187 23.47 16.86 10.63
C ARG A 187 24.26 16.93 11.94
N ALA A 188 25.57 17.11 11.83
CA ALA A 188 26.34 17.52 12.99
C ALA A 188 25.65 18.77 13.58
N ARG A 189 25.30 18.73 14.86
CA ARG A 189 24.78 19.88 15.59
C ARG A 189 25.88 20.93 15.71
N HIS A 190 26.31 21.51 14.59
CA HIS A 190 27.10 22.72 14.59
C HIS A 190 26.09 23.86 14.50
N GLY A 191 26.01 24.60 15.61
CA GLY A 191 25.21 25.80 15.72
C GLY A 191 25.50 26.72 14.54
N TRP A 192 24.47 27.07 13.81
CA TRP A 192 24.46 28.25 12.96
C TRP A 192 24.64 29.46 13.88
N ARG A 193 25.90 29.80 14.22
CA ARG A 193 26.19 31.14 14.68
C ARG A 193 25.83 32.09 13.53
N ARG A 194 24.84 32.91 13.78
CA ARG A 194 24.47 33.99 12.88
C ARG A 194 25.72 34.82 12.62
N LEU A 195 26.22 34.80 11.42
CA LEU A 195 27.07 35.84 10.88
C LEU A 195 26.18 37.03 10.50
N HIS A 196 25.73 37.76 11.48
CA HIS A 196 25.17 39.10 11.32
C HIS A 196 25.82 39.96 12.40
N SER A 197 26.96 40.57 12.04
CA SER A 197 27.39 41.87 12.58
C SER A 197 28.69 42.27 11.86
N ALA A 198 28.60 43.03 10.84
CA ALA A 198 29.43 44.21 10.53
C ALA A 198 28.82 44.92 9.31
#